data_7a4f06ce6fa9b18d5a9befdc9073face
#
_entry.id   7a4f06ce6fa9b18d5a9befdc9073face
#
_cell.length_a   1.000
_cell.length_b   1.000
_cell.length_c   1.000
_cell.angle_alpha   90.00
_cell.angle_beta   90.00
_cell.angle_gamma   90.00
#
_symmetry.space_group_name_H-M   'P 1'
#
loop_
_entity.id
_entity.type
_entity.pdbx_description
1 polymer ?
#
loop_
_entity_poly.entity_id
_entity_poly.type
_entity_poly.pdbx_seq_one_letter_code
_entity_poly.pdbx_strand_id
1 'polypeptide(L)'
;MVVKEKRGRRRYVAYELGSLVAKSELEEGIRSTGYSQINIIQCAGGWCILRCEPWLLERLDGIMEKACPGSVSKSTSGNLITLRRKYPVLWETRPRYVAFTVSADHDTLSEGIAERADADGPSLKFCASGYAIVKCTLRDTARTKEIMSDIDPSSRAFLSSYKSKDLKKAIADRCPELRSVILARK
;
A
#
# COMPACT_ATOMS: atom_id res chain seq x y z
N MET A 1 6.60 -30.71 21.76
CA MET A 1 5.44 -29.81 21.60
C MET A 1 5.94 -28.38 21.60
N VAL A 2 6.10 -27.73 20.44
CA VAL A 2 6.62 -26.35 20.37
C VAL A 2 5.48 -25.42 20.79
N VAL A 3 5.62 -24.78 21.94
CA VAL A 3 4.69 -23.75 22.41
C VAL A 3 4.77 -22.61 21.41
N LYS A 4 3.72 -22.43 20.59
CA LYS A 4 3.57 -21.23 19.77
C LYS A 4 3.55 -20.04 20.73
N GLU A 5 4.63 -19.24 20.76
CA GLU A 5 4.63 -17.96 21.45
C GLU A 5 3.34 -17.22 21.12
N LYS A 6 2.56 -16.88 22.14
CA LYS A 6 1.32 -16.13 21.98
C LYS A 6 1.69 -14.80 21.33
N ARG A 7 1.50 -14.70 20.01
CA ARG A 7 1.62 -13.40 19.33
C ARG A 7 0.78 -12.41 20.09
N GLY A 8 1.41 -11.38 20.66
CA GLY A 8 0.75 -10.38 21.47
C GLY A 8 -0.53 -9.87 20.78
N ARG A 9 -1.58 -9.64 21.55
CA ARG A 9 -2.85 -9.11 21.02
C ARG A 9 -2.55 -7.79 20.31
N ARG A 10 -2.91 -7.70 19.03
CA ARG A 10 -2.77 -6.47 18.24
C ARG A 10 -4.14 -5.86 18.04
N ARG A 11 -4.18 -4.54 17.94
CA ARG A 11 -5.38 -3.76 17.62
C ARG A 11 -5.19 -3.01 16.32
N TYR A 12 -6.26 -2.91 15.58
CA TYR A 12 -6.36 -2.10 14.37
C TYR A 12 -7.32 -0.96 14.65
N VAL A 13 -6.93 0.25 14.33
CA VAL A 13 -7.75 1.45 14.51
C VAL A 13 -7.89 2.14 13.16
N ALA A 14 -9.12 2.44 12.78
CA ALA A 14 -9.42 3.21 11.58
C ALA A 14 -9.54 4.68 11.94
N TYR A 15 -8.84 5.54 11.22
CA TYR A 15 -8.92 6.98 11.30
C TYR A 15 -9.41 7.57 9.98
N GLU A 16 -10.27 8.55 10.07
CA GLU A 16 -10.46 9.54 9.03
C GLU A 16 -9.45 10.65 9.27
N LEU A 17 -8.66 10.99 8.26
CA LEU A 17 -7.57 11.96 8.38
C LEU A 17 -8.09 13.39 8.18
N GLY A 18 -7.55 14.34 8.91
CA GLY A 18 -7.90 15.76 8.78
C GLY A 18 -7.43 16.39 7.48
N SER A 19 -6.45 15.76 6.81
CA SER A 19 -5.91 16.16 5.51
C SER A 19 -5.49 14.95 4.68
N LEU A 20 -5.34 15.14 3.37
CA LEU A 20 -4.75 14.14 2.48
C LEU A 20 -3.23 14.17 2.70
N VAL A 21 -2.71 13.11 3.28
CA VAL A 21 -1.27 12.94 3.53
C VAL A 21 -0.78 11.63 2.92
N ALA A 22 0.43 11.65 2.39
CA ALA A 22 1.08 10.44 1.91
C ALA A 22 1.43 9.53 3.11
N LYS A 23 1.45 8.21 2.85
CA LYS A 23 1.79 7.24 3.90
C LYS A 23 3.15 7.52 4.53
N SER A 24 4.15 7.95 3.76
CA SER A 24 5.50 8.30 4.23
C SER A 24 5.49 9.48 5.18
N GLU A 25 4.72 10.52 4.88
CA GLU A 25 4.57 11.71 5.73
C GLU A 25 3.90 11.35 7.06
N LEU A 26 2.84 10.55 7.02
CA LEU A 26 2.18 10.07 8.22
C LEU A 26 3.12 9.16 9.06
N GLU A 27 3.93 8.31 8.43
CA GLU A 27 4.94 7.50 9.11
C GLU A 27 5.99 8.36 9.80
N GLU A 28 6.45 9.42 9.16
CA GLU A 28 7.39 10.38 9.73
C GLU A 28 6.77 11.17 10.87
N GLY A 29 5.54 11.67 10.69
CA GLY A 29 4.77 12.35 11.74
C GLY A 29 4.58 11.48 12.98
N ILE A 30 4.20 10.21 12.84
CA ILE A 30 4.10 9.28 13.97
C ILE A 30 5.46 9.02 14.60
N ARG A 31 6.52 8.82 13.81
CA ARG A 31 7.86 8.57 14.31
C ARG A 31 8.40 9.74 15.13
N SER A 32 8.14 10.98 14.73
CA SER A 32 8.54 12.20 15.45
C SER A 32 7.91 12.30 16.85
N THR A 33 6.78 11.62 17.10
CA THR A 33 6.16 11.53 18.43
C THR A 33 6.84 10.51 19.35
N GLY A 34 7.85 9.76 18.88
CA GLY A 34 8.58 8.75 19.65
C GLY A 34 7.96 7.34 19.66
N TYR A 35 6.87 7.11 18.92
CA TYR A 35 6.15 5.82 18.91
C TYR A 35 6.39 5.01 17.62
N SER A 36 7.58 4.43 17.50
CA SER A 36 7.96 3.61 16.33
C SER A 36 7.23 2.26 16.21
N GLN A 37 6.55 1.79 17.28
CA GLN A 37 5.82 0.51 17.29
C GLN A 37 4.43 0.59 16.59
N ILE A 38 3.96 1.77 16.22
CA ILE A 38 2.72 1.95 15.47
C ILE A 38 3.01 1.66 13.99
N ASN A 39 2.23 0.75 13.40
CA ASN A 39 2.40 0.40 12.00
C ASN A 39 1.21 0.88 11.18
N ILE A 40 1.46 1.63 10.12
CA ILE A 40 0.44 2.02 9.15
C ILE A 40 0.21 0.86 8.18
N ILE A 41 -0.96 0.23 8.30
CA ILE A 41 -1.37 -0.89 7.44
C ILE A 41 -1.87 -0.37 6.09
N GLN A 42 -2.58 0.76 6.12
CA GLN A 42 -3.19 1.39 4.97
C GLN A 42 -3.28 2.89 5.22
N CYS A 43 -2.99 3.69 4.20
CA CYS A 43 -3.17 5.13 4.19
C CYS A 43 -3.48 5.52 2.75
N ALA A 44 -4.71 5.94 2.48
CA ALA A 44 -5.17 6.40 1.17
C ALA A 44 -6.59 6.97 1.27
N GLY A 45 -6.91 7.96 0.39
CA GLY A 45 -8.24 8.53 0.26
C GLY A 45 -8.76 9.21 1.54
N GLY A 46 -7.88 9.86 2.29
CA GLY A 46 -8.25 10.53 3.55
C GLY A 46 -8.51 9.57 4.72
N TRP A 47 -8.13 8.31 4.58
CA TRP A 47 -8.28 7.31 5.63
C TRP A 47 -7.00 6.56 5.92
N CYS A 48 -6.79 6.17 7.18
CA CYS A 48 -5.73 5.23 7.51
C CYS A 48 -6.21 4.12 8.45
N ILE A 49 -5.47 3.00 8.42
CA ILE A 49 -5.58 1.93 9.40
C ILE A 49 -4.24 1.79 10.08
N LEU A 50 -4.22 2.02 11.38
CA LEU A 50 -3.07 1.80 12.23
C LEU A 50 -3.16 0.44 12.90
N ARG A 51 -2.02 -0.20 13.10
CA ARG A 51 -1.87 -1.39 13.93
C ARG A 51 -0.97 -1.05 15.10
N CYS A 52 -1.45 -1.27 16.31
CA CYS A 52 -0.71 -1.03 17.54
C CYS A 52 -0.96 -2.14 18.58
N GLU A 53 -0.22 -2.09 19.66
CA GLU A 53 -0.47 -2.88 20.84
C GLU A 53 -1.61 -2.27 21.68
N PRO A 54 -2.37 -3.08 22.46
CA PRO A 54 -3.54 -2.61 23.20
C PRO A 54 -3.28 -1.45 24.15
N TRP A 55 -2.12 -1.41 24.80
CA TRP A 55 -1.77 -0.37 25.76
C TRP A 55 -1.55 1.02 25.13
N LEU A 56 -1.34 1.07 23.79
CA LEU A 56 -1.18 2.33 23.07
C LEU A 56 -2.52 2.99 22.71
N LEU A 57 -3.65 2.29 22.83
CA LEU A 57 -4.95 2.79 22.36
C LEU A 57 -5.33 4.13 23.00
N GLU A 58 -5.12 4.26 24.31
CA GLU A 58 -5.47 5.49 25.06
C GLU A 58 -4.64 6.71 24.64
N ARG A 59 -3.46 6.49 24.07
CA ARG A 59 -2.54 7.54 23.63
C ARG A 59 -2.64 7.84 22.15
N LEU A 60 -3.31 6.96 21.40
CA LEU A 60 -3.26 6.97 19.93
C LEU A 60 -3.87 8.23 19.34
N ASP A 61 -4.98 8.74 19.91
CA ASP A 61 -5.62 9.97 19.45
C ASP A 61 -4.69 11.19 19.62
N GLY A 62 -3.99 11.29 20.75
CA GLY A 62 -3.01 12.35 20.98
C GLY A 62 -1.76 12.25 20.08
N ILE A 63 -1.37 11.03 19.71
CA ILE A 63 -0.30 10.79 18.73
C ILE A 63 -0.75 11.22 17.35
N MET A 64 -1.96 10.84 16.95
CA MET A 64 -2.53 11.17 15.63
C MET A 64 -2.79 12.67 15.49
N GLU A 65 -3.25 13.34 16.55
CA GLU A 65 -3.44 14.81 16.52
C GLU A 65 -2.13 15.55 16.25
N LYS A 66 -0.99 15.05 16.75
CA LYS A 66 0.34 15.62 16.46
C LYS A 66 0.85 15.26 15.06
N ALA A 67 0.60 14.03 14.60
CA ALA A 67 1.11 13.53 13.33
C ALA A 67 0.29 13.98 12.11
N CYS A 68 -1.02 14.14 12.29
CA CYS A 68 -1.97 14.60 11.27
C CYS A 68 -3.15 15.26 11.98
N PRO A 69 -3.06 16.59 12.27
CA PRO A 69 -4.08 17.33 12.99
C PRO A 69 -5.47 17.20 12.38
N GLY A 70 -6.50 17.16 13.23
CA GLY A 70 -7.89 17.00 12.82
C GLY A 70 -8.27 15.56 12.42
N SER A 71 -7.39 14.58 12.65
CA SER A 71 -7.71 13.16 12.43
C SER A 71 -8.67 12.64 13.50
N VAL A 72 -9.67 11.86 13.09
CA VAL A 72 -10.71 11.35 13.98
C VAL A 72 -10.71 9.82 14.00
N SER A 73 -10.57 9.25 15.19
CA SER A 73 -10.74 7.82 15.43
C SER A 73 -12.18 7.37 15.17
N LYS A 74 -12.38 6.41 14.28
CA LYS A 74 -13.72 5.93 13.90
C LYS A 74 -14.08 4.59 14.54
N SER A 75 -13.13 3.68 14.66
CA SER A 75 -13.39 2.34 15.21
C SER A 75 -12.11 1.57 15.49
N THR A 76 -12.17 0.73 16.52
CA THR A 76 -11.10 -0.20 16.90
C THR A 76 -11.56 -1.65 16.72
N SER A 77 -10.69 -2.52 16.24
CA SER A 77 -10.97 -3.96 16.09
C SER A 77 -9.72 -4.81 16.30
N GLY A 78 -9.91 -6.05 16.75
CA GLY A 78 -8.86 -7.08 16.73
C GLY A 78 -8.66 -7.69 15.33
N ASN A 79 -9.52 -7.38 14.37
CA ASN A 79 -9.51 -7.95 13.03
C ASN A 79 -9.65 -6.85 11.96
N LEU A 80 -8.68 -6.85 11.03
CA LEU A 80 -8.62 -5.91 9.92
C LEU A 80 -9.83 -6.02 8.97
N ILE A 81 -10.33 -7.24 8.75
CA ILE A 81 -11.48 -7.47 7.85
C ILE A 81 -12.73 -6.80 8.42
N THR A 82 -12.91 -6.84 9.74
CA THR A 82 -14.05 -6.21 10.41
C THR A 82 -14.07 -4.69 10.17
N LEU A 83 -12.92 -4.02 10.28
CA LEU A 83 -12.83 -2.57 9.99
C LEU A 83 -13.17 -2.26 8.53
N ARG A 84 -12.61 -3.03 7.60
CA ARG A 84 -12.86 -2.82 6.17
C ARG A 84 -14.31 -3.05 5.78
N ARG A 85 -15.00 -4.00 6.42
CA ARG A 85 -16.44 -4.24 6.19
C ARG A 85 -17.28 -3.10 6.73
N LYS A 86 -16.89 -2.51 7.87
CA LYS A 86 -17.58 -1.40 8.49
C LYS A 86 -17.47 -0.10 7.68
N TYR A 87 -16.34 0.10 7.01
CA TYR A 87 -16.03 1.30 6.23
C TYR A 87 -15.66 0.91 4.79
N PRO A 88 -16.59 1.01 3.82
CA PRO A 88 -16.36 0.63 2.42
C PRO A 88 -15.16 1.31 1.79
N VAL A 89 -14.92 2.59 2.13
CA VAL A 89 -13.74 3.35 1.66
C VAL A 89 -12.42 2.64 1.98
N LEU A 90 -12.31 1.98 3.14
CA LEU A 90 -11.12 1.20 3.53
C LEU A 90 -10.96 -0.07 2.70
N TRP A 91 -12.04 -0.59 2.11
CA TRP A 91 -11.97 -1.70 1.18
C TRP A 91 -11.52 -1.25 -0.21
N GLU A 92 -12.10 -0.16 -0.70
CA GLU A 92 -11.83 0.43 -2.02
C GLU A 92 -10.41 0.99 -2.13
N THR A 93 -9.92 1.64 -1.09
CA THR A 93 -8.57 2.19 -1.01
C THR A 93 -7.50 1.16 -0.63
N ARG A 94 -7.87 -0.13 -0.54
CA ARG A 94 -6.94 -1.22 -0.25
C ARG A 94 -5.86 -1.32 -1.34
N PRO A 95 -4.58 -1.44 -0.96
CA PRO A 95 -3.50 -1.60 -1.93
C PRO A 95 -3.72 -2.78 -2.86
N ARG A 96 -3.54 -2.55 -4.15
CA ARG A 96 -3.56 -3.53 -5.23
C ARG A 96 -2.28 -3.40 -6.03
N TYR A 97 -1.80 -4.50 -6.54
CA TYR A 97 -0.67 -4.54 -7.46
C TYR A 97 -1.12 -5.12 -8.78
N VAL A 98 -0.68 -4.53 -9.88
CA VAL A 98 -0.97 -5.00 -11.24
C VAL A 98 0.36 -5.25 -11.95
N ALA A 99 0.49 -6.41 -12.58
CA ALA A 99 1.63 -6.73 -13.40
C ALA A 99 1.30 -6.52 -14.87
N PHE A 100 2.24 -5.90 -15.58
CA PHE A 100 2.16 -5.57 -16.99
C PHE A 100 3.33 -6.19 -17.74
N THR A 101 3.11 -6.55 -19.01
CA THR A 101 4.16 -6.57 -20.02
C THR A 101 4.30 -5.16 -20.57
N VAL A 102 5.51 -4.67 -20.80
CA VAL A 102 5.81 -3.31 -21.23
C VAL A 102 6.97 -3.30 -22.22
N SER A 103 7.02 -2.29 -23.10
CA SER A 103 8.16 -1.99 -23.96
C SER A 103 8.97 -0.81 -23.46
N ALA A 104 8.31 0.13 -22.73
CA ALA A 104 8.95 1.27 -22.15
C ALA A 104 9.89 0.88 -21.00
N ASP A 105 10.93 1.66 -20.79
CA ASP A 105 11.90 1.50 -19.70
C ASP A 105 11.36 2.02 -18.35
N HIS A 106 12.18 1.84 -17.31
CA HIS A 106 11.85 2.24 -15.95
C HIS A 106 11.57 3.75 -15.85
N ASP A 107 12.42 4.57 -16.47
CA ASP A 107 12.38 6.02 -16.28
C ASP A 107 11.16 6.62 -17.00
N THR A 108 10.91 6.22 -18.24
CA THR A 108 9.69 6.58 -18.98
C THR A 108 8.41 6.21 -18.22
N LEU A 109 8.34 4.99 -17.66
CA LEU A 109 7.18 4.56 -16.89
C LEU A 109 7.05 5.32 -15.57
N SER A 110 8.17 5.58 -14.88
CA SER A 110 8.17 6.26 -13.59
C SER A 110 7.72 7.72 -13.73
N GLU A 111 8.28 8.44 -14.70
CA GLU A 111 7.94 9.82 -15.01
C GLU A 111 6.50 9.94 -15.50
N GLY A 112 6.12 9.12 -16.48
CA GLY A 112 4.77 9.12 -17.04
C GLY A 112 3.68 8.79 -16.02
N ILE A 113 3.95 7.91 -15.05
CA ILE A 113 3.04 7.63 -13.94
C ILE A 113 2.99 8.83 -12.99
N ALA A 114 4.14 9.42 -12.63
CA ALA A 114 4.20 10.55 -11.71
C ALA A 114 3.45 11.78 -12.22
N GLU A 115 3.52 12.06 -13.53
CA GLU A 115 2.80 13.16 -14.17
C GLU A 115 1.27 13.01 -14.13
N ARG A 116 0.77 11.77 -14.09
CA ARG A 116 -0.67 11.44 -14.22
C ARG A 116 -1.30 10.97 -12.90
N ALA A 117 -0.47 10.74 -11.88
CA ALA A 117 -0.90 10.22 -10.59
C ALA A 117 -1.12 11.35 -9.58
N ASP A 118 -2.21 11.26 -8.83
CA ASP A 118 -2.41 12.05 -7.63
C ASP A 118 -1.49 11.55 -6.50
N ALA A 119 -1.41 12.27 -5.38
CA ALA A 119 -0.53 11.94 -4.23
C ALA A 119 -0.69 10.49 -3.72
N ASP A 120 -1.91 9.94 -3.78
CA ASP A 120 -2.24 8.56 -3.41
C ASP A 120 -2.38 7.63 -4.63
N GLY A 121 -2.01 8.09 -5.82
CA GLY A 121 -2.19 7.43 -7.10
C GLY A 121 -1.29 6.21 -7.32
N PRO A 122 -1.31 5.68 -8.55
CA PRO A 122 -0.45 4.56 -8.93
C PRO A 122 1.03 4.90 -8.78
N SER A 123 1.84 3.90 -8.43
CA SER A 123 3.29 4.04 -8.30
C SER A 123 4.01 2.80 -8.81
N LEU A 124 5.07 3.01 -9.59
CA LEU A 124 5.92 1.94 -10.09
C LEU A 124 6.68 1.27 -8.94
N LYS A 125 6.67 -0.06 -8.88
CA LYS A 125 7.35 -0.85 -7.83
C LYS A 125 8.42 -1.77 -8.38
N PHE A 126 8.35 -2.07 -9.65
CA PHE A 126 9.30 -2.91 -10.36
C PHE A 126 9.17 -2.65 -11.85
N CYS A 127 10.30 -2.56 -12.53
CA CYS A 127 10.38 -2.59 -13.99
C CYS A 127 11.70 -3.25 -14.39
N ALA A 128 11.64 -4.30 -15.17
CA ALA A 128 12.81 -4.97 -15.76
C ALA A 128 12.38 -5.95 -16.87
N SER A 129 13.21 -6.09 -17.91
CA SER A 129 13.10 -7.10 -18.98
C SER A 129 11.67 -7.24 -19.56
N GLY A 130 11.04 -6.10 -19.85
CA GLY A 130 9.71 -6.09 -20.46
C GLY A 130 8.55 -6.36 -19.49
N TYR A 131 8.79 -6.29 -18.17
CA TYR A 131 7.77 -6.45 -17.12
C TYR A 131 7.77 -5.28 -16.15
N ALA A 132 6.57 -4.86 -15.75
CA ALA A 132 6.39 -3.85 -14.70
C ALA A 132 5.37 -4.31 -13.67
N ILE A 133 5.54 -3.85 -12.41
CA ILE A 133 4.55 -3.98 -11.35
C ILE A 133 4.22 -2.57 -10.86
N VAL A 134 2.95 -2.21 -10.98
CA VAL A 134 2.41 -0.94 -10.49
C VAL A 134 1.55 -1.21 -9.25
N LYS A 135 1.79 -0.45 -8.18
CA LYS A 135 0.93 -0.41 -7.00
C LYS A 135 -0.12 0.67 -7.21
N CYS A 136 -1.38 0.35 -6.93
CA CYS A 136 -2.51 1.29 -6.93
C CYS A 136 -3.48 0.95 -5.80
N THR A 137 -4.61 1.63 -5.71
CA THR A 137 -5.73 1.19 -4.89
C THR A 137 -6.63 0.23 -5.68
N LEU A 138 -7.50 -0.49 -4.99
CA LEU A 138 -8.47 -1.36 -5.66
C LEU A 138 -9.39 -0.54 -6.58
N ARG A 139 -9.84 0.63 -6.10
CA ARG A 139 -10.68 1.58 -6.86
C ARG A 139 -10.00 2.04 -8.14
N ASP A 140 -8.71 2.32 -8.09
CA ASP A 140 -7.96 2.93 -9.20
C ASP A 140 -7.38 1.90 -10.18
N THR A 141 -7.73 0.61 -10.03
CA THR A 141 -7.16 -0.45 -10.89
C THR A 141 -7.47 -0.24 -12.37
N ALA A 142 -8.68 0.22 -12.73
CA ALA A 142 -9.04 0.51 -14.12
C ALA A 142 -8.25 1.71 -14.65
N ARG A 143 -8.26 2.84 -13.93
CA ARG A 143 -7.49 4.04 -14.25
C ARG A 143 -5.99 3.75 -14.40
N THR A 144 -5.44 2.87 -13.55
CA THR A 144 -4.03 2.47 -13.65
C THR A 144 -3.72 1.77 -14.98
N LYS A 145 -4.64 0.95 -15.48
CA LYS A 145 -4.47 0.30 -16.80
C LYS A 145 -4.54 1.30 -17.93
N GLU A 146 -5.43 2.29 -17.86
CA GLU A 146 -5.53 3.39 -18.83
C GLU A 146 -4.23 4.21 -18.84
N ILE A 147 -3.76 4.68 -17.67
CA ILE A 147 -2.48 5.40 -17.55
C ILE A 147 -1.32 4.61 -18.16
N MET A 148 -1.22 3.31 -17.86
CA MET A 148 -0.16 2.47 -18.44
C MET A 148 -0.28 2.33 -19.95
N SER A 149 -1.50 2.25 -20.51
CA SER A 149 -1.72 2.19 -21.94
C SER A 149 -1.42 3.50 -22.64
N ASP A 150 -1.63 4.65 -21.98
CA ASP A 150 -1.32 5.98 -22.50
C ASP A 150 0.20 6.24 -22.53
N ILE A 151 0.96 5.72 -21.55
CA ILE A 151 2.42 5.84 -21.51
C ILE A 151 3.08 4.86 -22.48
N ASP A 152 2.62 3.62 -22.47
CA ASP A 152 3.11 2.53 -23.33
C ASP A 152 1.92 1.81 -23.98
N PRO A 153 1.56 2.16 -25.23
CA PRO A 153 0.45 1.53 -25.95
C PRO A 153 0.58 0.02 -26.14
N SER A 154 1.80 -0.52 -26.01
CA SER A 154 2.06 -1.96 -26.06
C SER A 154 1.78 -2.66 -24.73
N SER A 155 1.63 -1.89 -23.65
CA SER A 155 1.45 -2.44 -22.31
C SER A 155 0.20 -3.33 -22.21
N ARG A 156 0.33 -4.47 -21.53
CA ARG A 156 -0.79 -5.38 -21.30
C ARG A 156 -0.77 -5.87 -19.85
N ALA A 157 -1.84 -5.57 -19.12
CA ALA A 157 -2.04 -6.11 -17.77
C ALA A 157 -2.34 -7.62 -17.88
N PHE A 158 -1.61 -8.47 -17.16
CA PHE A 158 -1.80 -9.91 -17.21
C PHE A 158 -2.12 -10.56 -15.86
N LEU A 159 -1.86 -9.89 -14.76
CA LEU A 159 -2.14 -10.40 -13.41
C LEU A 159 -2.33 -9.25 -12.43
N SER A 160 -3.17 -9.47 -11.42
CA SER A 160 -3.27 -8.54 -10.30
C SER A 160 -3.40 -9.28 -8.97
N SER A 161 -2.80 -8.74 -7.90
CA SER A 161 -2.80 -9.34 -6.56
C SER A 161 -2.78 -8.26 -5.47
N TYR A 162 -3.15 -8.66 -4.25
CA TYR A 162 -2.97 -7.84 -3.04
C TYR A 162 -1.55 -7.92 -2.47
N LYS A 163 -0.69 -8.77 -3.05
CA LYS A 163 0.69 -8.97 -2.61
C LYS A 163 1.63 -8.86 -3.81
N SER A 164 2.58 -7.94 -3.76
CA SER A 164 3.57 -7.79 -4.84
C SER A 164 4.41 -9.06 -5.05
N LYS A 165 4.66 -9.85 -3.99
CA LYS A 165 5.42 -11.09 -4.07
C LYS A 165 4.78 -12.15 -4.99
N ASP A 166 3.44 -12.19 -5.05
CA ASP A 166 2.72 -13.13 -5.91
C ASP A 166 2.96 -12.77 -7.38
N LEU A 167 2.97 -11.47 -7.70
CA LEU A 167 3.27 -10.97 -9.05
C LEU A 167 4.73 -11.16 -9.42
N LYS A 168 5.65 -10.90 -8.48
CA LYS A 168 7.08 -11.16 -8.66
C LYS A 168 7.34 -12.64 -8.99
N LYS A 169 6.68 -13.55 -8.28
CA LYS A 169 6.76 -14.99 -8.57
C LYS A 169 6.25 -15.30 -9.97
N ALA A 170 5.08 -14.78 -10.33
CA ALA A 170 4.49 -15.00 -11.66
C ALA A 170 5.37 -14.46 -12.81
N ILE A 171 6.07 -13.32 -12.59
CA ILE A 171 7.05 -12.80 -13.55
C ILE A 171 8.27 -13.72 -13.61
N ALA A 172 8.82 -14.16 -12.48
CA ALA A 172 9.96 -15.06 -12.42
C ALA A 172 9.67 -16.43 -13.07
N ASP A 173 8.42 -16.89 -13.05
CA ASP A 173 7.99 -18.11 -13.71
C ASP A 173 7.90 -17.92 -15.24
N ARG A 174 7.59 -16.70 -15.73
CA ARG A 174 7.55 -16.35 -17.17
C ARG A 174 8.92 -15.97 -17.74
N CYS A 175 9.78 -15.38 -16.93
CA CYS A 175 11.12 -14.94 -17.28
C CYS A 175 12.13 -15.43 -16.24
N PRO A 176 12.66 -16.66 -16.39
CA PRO A 176 13.58 -17.28 -15.41
C PRO A 176 14.84 -16.45 -15.15
N GLU A 177 15.29 -15.66 -16.13
CA GLU A 177 16.46 -14.77 -16.04
C GLU A 177 16.29 -13.71 -14.95
N LEU A 178 15.05 -13.27 -14.69
CA LEU A 178 14.73 -12.30 -13.63
C LEU A 178 14.66 -12.91 -12.24
N ARG A 179 14.73 -14.22 -12.11
CA ARG A 179 14.56 -14.91 -10.83
C ARG A 179 15.55 -14.44 -9.76
N SER A 180 16.81 -14.25 -10.11
CA SER A 180 17.85 -13.74 -9.22
C SER A 180 17.59 -12.28 -8.80
N VAL A 181 17.19 -11.42 -9.75
CA VAL A 181 16.91 -9.99 -9.52
C VAL A 181 15.67 -9.79 -8.65
N ILE A 182 14.62 -10.58 -8.90
CA ILE A 182 13.33 -10.46 -8.21
C ILE A 182 13.40 -11.01 -6.79
N LEU A 183 14.15 -12.08 -6.57
CA LEU A 183 14.23 -12.78 -5.27
C LEU A 183 15.35 -12.23 -4.37
N ALA A 184 16.36 -11.55 -4.92
CA ALA A 184 17.46 -10.97 -4.15
C ALA A 184 17.07 -9.73 -3.31
N ARG A 185 15.95 -9.07 -3.59
CA ARG A 185 15.45 -7.93 -2.80
C ARG A 185 14.48 -8.43 -1.71
N LYS A 186 15.05 -8.82 -0.57
CA LYS A 186 14.31 -8.97 0.70
C LYS A 186 13.96 -7.64 1.32
#